data_e34f2d36c4fc8e2731d689a408761eda
#
_entry.id   e34f2d36c4fc8e2731d689a408761eda
#
_cell.length_a   1.000
_cell.length_b   1.000
_cell.length_c   1.000
_cell.angle_alpha   90.00
_cell.angle_beta   90.00
_cell.angle_gamma   90.00
#
_symmetry.space_group_name_H-M   'P 1'
#
loop_
_entity.id
_entity.type
_entity.pdbx_description
1 polymer ?
#
loop_
_entity_poly.entity_id
_entity_poly.type
_entity_poly.pdbx_seq_one_letter_code
_entity_poly.pdbx_strand_id
1 'polypeptide(L)'
;LIGSNKVKTAVFISGTGSNLKNLIQFSFLNKSPIKISLIVSSNKRAKGLNFADRFKIKKKIYDFNNMKKSESLILKQLKINKISLICLAGFMKILSPNFIKKFKGIILNIHPSLLPKYKGLNTHERALKNKEKYSGCTVHYVNSRLDSGKIILQAKVKILKKDTSSSLKKRILKQEHLLYRKAINKVFFSL
;
A
#
# COMPACT_ATOMS: atom_id res chain seq x y z
N LEU A 1 -12.65 15.83 -24.98
CA LEU A 1 -12.51 15.12 -23.69
C LEU A 1 -11.66 13.88 -23.92
N ILE A 2 -10.36 14.00 -23.75
CA ILE A 2 -9.40 12.91 -23.94
C ILE A 2 -9.60 11.93 -22.80
N GLY A 3 -10.11 10.72 -23.10
CA GLY A 3 -10.19 9.62 -22.15
C GLY A 3 -8.79 9.22 -21.70
N SER A 4 -8.33 9.77 -20.58
CA SER A 4 -7.04 9.39 -20.01
C SER A 4 -7.08 7.91 -19.64
N ASN A 5 -6.30 7.10 -20.32
CA ASN A 5 -6.15 5.68 -20.01
C ASN A 5 -5.61 5.53 -18.57
N LYS A 6 -6.51 5.22 -17.62
CA LYS A 6 -6.13 5.01 -16.21
C LYS A 6 -5.04 3.93 -16.09
N VAL A 7 -4.05 4.18 -15.26
CA VAL A 7 -2.94 3.26 -14.98
C VAL A 7 -3.46 1.97 -14.34
N LYS A 8 -3.27 0.83 -15.00
CA LYS A 8 -3.66 -0.48 -14.46
C LYS A 8 -2.82 -0.80 -13.23
N THR A 9 -3.52 -0.95 -12.10
CA THR A 9 -2.94 -1.03 -10.77
C THR A 9 -3.26 -2.37 -10.11
N ALA A 10 -2.26 -2.97 -9.48
CA ALA A 10 -2.44 -4.06 -8.54
C ALA A 10 -2.33 -3.55 -7.10
N VAL A 11 -3.20 -4.05 -6.20
CA VAL A 11 -3.09 -3.77 -4.76
C VAL A 11 -2.73 -5.04 -4.02
N PHE A 12 -1.66 -4.99 -3.23
CA PHE A 12 -1.17 -6.12 -2.43
C PHE A 12 -1.61 -5.95 -0.98
N ILE A 13 -2.17 -7.00 -0.40
CA ILE A 13 -2.73 -7.01 0.96
C ILE A 13 -2.34 -8.27 1.73
N SER A 14 -2.44 -8.22 3.07
CA SER A 14 -2.33 -9.40 3.95
C SER A 14 -3.42 -9.45 5.03
N GLY A 15 -4.21 -8.38 5.20
CA GLY A 15 -5.11 -8.21 6.35
C GLY A 15 -6.50 -7.68 6.01
N THR A 16 -6.96 -6.72 6.81
CA THR A 16 -8.34 -6.19 6.77
C THR A 16 -8.71 -5.48 5.47
N GLY A 17 -7.74 -4.90 4.76
CA GLY A 17 -7.97 -4.25 3.47
C GLY A 17 -8.61 -2.86 3.54
N SER A 18 -8.47 -2.12 4.66
CA SER A 18 -9.03 -0.77 4.77
C SER A 18 -8.45 0.19 3.73
N ASN A 19 -7.14 0.20 3.54
CA ASN A 19 -6.48 0.96 2.48
C ASN A 19 -6.90 0.46 1.08
N LEU A 20 -7.05 -0.87 0.89
CA LEU A 20 -7.57 -1.43 -0.36
C LEU A 20 -8.96 -0.87 -0.68
N LYS A 21 -9.92 -0.92 0.27
CA LYS A 21 -11.26 -0.36 0.09
C LYS A 21 -11.21 1.10 -0.34
N ASN A 22 -10.37 1.89 0.36
CA ASN A 22 -10.18 3.30 0.06
C ASN A 22 -9.61 3.53 -1.35
N LEU A 23 -8.63 2.73 -1.79
CA LEU A 23 -8.06 2.82 -3.13
C LEU A 23 -9.05 2.38 -4.21
N ILE A 24 -9.89 1.36 -3.95
CA ILE A 24 -10.96 0.95 -4.87
C ILE A 24 -11.94 2.12 -5.08
N GLN A 25 -12.45 2.71 -4.00
CA GLN A 25 -13.35 3.86 -4.07
C GLN A 25 -12.72 5.04 -4.83
N PHE A 26 -11.44 5.32 -4.57
CA PHE A 26 -10.70 6.34 -5.29
C PHE A 26 -10.59 6.03 -6.79
N SER A 27 -10.35 4.78 -7.17
CA SER A 27 -10.19 4.38 -8.58
C SER A 27 -11.46 4.58 -9.44
N PHE A 28 -12.63 4.63 -8.80
CA PHE A 28 -13.91 4.91 -9.49
C PHE A 28 -14.14 6.40 -9.77
N LEU A 29 -13.43 7.30 -9.11
CA LEU A 29 -13.56 8.73 -9.39
C LEU A 29 -13.08 9.05 -10.81
N ASN A 30 -13.79 9.93 -11.50
CA ASN A 30 -13.43 10.34 -12.86
C ASN A 30 -12.00 10.91 -12.94
N LYS A 31 -11.61 11.72 -11.96
CA LYS A 31 -10.28 12.34 -11.87
C LYS A 31 -9.20 11.40 -11.29
N SER A 32 -9.50 10.13 -11.04
CA SER A 32 -8.48 9.19 -10.55
C SER A 32 -7.58 8.72 -11.69
N PRO A 33 -6.24 8.76 -11.52
CA PRO A 33 -5.32 8.30 -12.54
C PRO A 33 -5.20 6.76 -12.61
N ILE A 34 -5.82 6.03 -11.67
CA ILE A 34 -5.64 4.58 -11.54
C ILE A 34 -6.94 3.81 -11.78
N LYS A 35 -6.77 2.57 -12.30
CA LYS A 35 -7.80 1.52 -12.35
C LYS A 35 -7.28 0.28 -11.64
N ILE A 36 -7.94 -0.15 -10.55
CA ILE A 36 -7.54 -1.38 -9.87
C ILE A 36 -8.02 -2.57 -10.68
N SER A 37 -7.06 -3.35 -11.20
CA SER A 37 -7.30 -4.48 -12.11
C SER A 37 -6.95 -5.83 -11.48
N LEU A 38 -6.19 -5.82 -10.38
CA LEU A 38 -5.76 -7.04 -9.69
C LEU A 38 -5.57 -6.80 -8.20
N ILE A 39 -6.04 -7.73 -7.39
CA ILE A 39 -5.74 -7.77 -5.96
C ILE A 39 -4.90 -9.02 -5.70
N VAL A 40 -3.75 -8.84 -5.03
CA VAL A 40 -2.85 -9.93 -4.62
C VAL A 40 -2.86 -10.02 -3.11
N SER A 41 -3.08 -11.22 -2.57
CA SER A 41 -3.00 -11.46 -1.14
C SER A 41 -1.96 -12.52 -0.80
N SER A 42 -1.21 -12.29 0.28
CA SER A 42 -0.32 -13.29 0.89
C SER A 42 -1.02 -14.15 1.94
N ASN A 43 -2.31 -13.91 2.18
CA ASN A 43 -3.08 -14.60 3.21
C ASN A 43 -4.48 -14.93 2.68
N LYS A 44 -4.81 -16.23 2.63
CA LYS A 44 -6.14 -16.71 2.19
C LYS A 44 -7.29 -16.26 3.10
N ARG A 45 -6.99 -15.93 4.36
CA ARG A 45 -7.97 -15.45 5.35
C ARG A 45 -8.04 -13.91 5.44
N ALA A 46 -7.38 -13.20 4.53
CA ALA A 46 -7.40 -11.73 4.55
C ALA A 46 -8.82 -11.21 4.29
N LYS A 47 -9.41 -10.52 5.28
CA LYS A 47 -10.77 -9.93 5.16
C LYS A 47 -10.88 -8.95 3.98
N GLY A 48 -9.76 -8.36 3.56
CA GLY A 48 -9.69 -7.50 2.38
C GLY A 48 -10.09 -8.19 1.07
N LEU A 49 -10.01 -9.54 0.99
CA LEU A 49 -10.45 -10.29 -0.19
C LEU A 49 -11.95 -10.16 -0.47
N ASN A 50 -12.76 -9.89 0.55
CA ASN A 50 -14.20 -9.66 0.38
C ASN A 50 -14.48 -8.40 -0.46
N PHE A 51 -13.57 -7.42 -0.46
CA PHE A 51 -13.71 -6.26 -1.35
C PHE A 51 -13.46 -6.63 -2.82
N ALA A 52 -12.57 -7.59 -3.09
CA ALA A 52 -12.36 -8.09 -4.44
C ALA A 52 -13.66 -8.69 -5.02
N ASP A 53 -14.36 -9.50 -4.24
CA ASP A 53 -15.64 -10.10 -4.63
C ASP A 53 -16.72 -9.05 -4.80
N ARG A 54 -16.89 -8.17 -3.80
CA ARG A 54 -17.91 -7.12 -3.83
C ARG A 54 -17.78 -6.18 -5.03
N PHE A 55 -16.54 -5.84 -5.40
CA PHE A 55 -16.28 -4.91 -6.52
C PHE A 55 -15.94 -5.63 -7.84
N LYS A 56 -16.09 -6.96 -7.87
CA LYS A 56 -15.82 -7.82 -9.05
C LYS A 56 -14.42 -7.60 -9.63
N ILE A 57 -13.41 -7.44 -8.75
CA ILE A 57 -12.01 -7.26 -9.13
C ILE A 57 -11.29 -8.60 -9.04
N LYS A 58 -10.52 -8.92 -10.08
CA LYS A 58 -9.70 -10.13 -10.12
C LYS A 58 -8.80 -10.23 -8.90
N LYS A 59 -8.82 -11.37 -8.21
CA LYS A 59 -7.95 -11.64 -7.06
C LYS A 59 -7.08 -12.86 -7.29
N LYS A 60 -5.90 -12.85 -6.68
CA LYS A 60 -4.95 -13.97 -6.63
C LYS A 60 -4.36 -14.07 -5.23
N ILE A 61 -4.24 -15.28 -4.74
CA ILE A 61 -3.68 -15.58 -3.42
C ILE A 61 -2.43 -16.42 -3.64
N TYR A 62 -1.34 -16.05 -2.97
CA TYR A 62 -0.07 -16.75 -3.07
C TYR A 62 0.47 -17.09 -1.69
N ASP A 63 1.01 -18.31 -1.58
CA ASP A 63 1.70 -18.74 -0.37
C ASP A 63 3.17 -18.33 -0.44
N PHE A 64 3.57 -17.42 0.44
CA PHE A 64 4.94 -16.90 0.51
C PHE A 64 5.91 -17.82 1.28
N ASN A 65 5.52 -19.04 1.67
CA ASN A 65 6.46 -20.04 2.17
C ASN A 65 7.51 -20.39 1.11
N ASN A 66 7.10 -20.42 -0.17
CA ASN A 66 8.03 -20.46 -1.29
C ASN A 66 8.01 -19.11 -2.02
N MET A 67 8.76 -18.15 -1.50
CA MET A 67 8.81 -16.77 -2.01
C MET A 67 9.19 -16.71 -3.48
N LYS A 68 10.24 -17.42 -3.90
CA LYS A 68 10.75 -17.40 -5.29
C LYS A 68 9.69 -17.85 -6.29
N LYS A 69 8.98 -18.94 -5.99
CA LYS A 69 7.87 -19.44 -6.81
C LYS A 69 6.71 -18.47 -6.85
N SER A 70 6.29 -17.95 -5.69
CA SER A 70 5.18 -17.00 -5.60
C SER A 70 5.46 -15.70 -6.35
N GLU A 71 6.64 -15.11 -6.18
CA GLU A 71 7.03 -13.90 -6.89
C GLU A 71 7.08 -14.09 -8.41
N SER A 72 7.57 -15.24 -8.89
CA SER A 72 7.57 -15.58 -10.32
C SER A 72 6.15 -15.64 -10.88
N LEU A 73 5.23 -16.29 -10.17
CA LEU A 73 3.82 -16.37 -10.57
C LEU A 73 3.14 -15.00 -10.53
N ILE A 74 3.45 -14.18 -9.51
CA ILE A 74 2.94 -12.81 -9.42
C ILE A 74 3.42 -11.98 -10.61
N LEU A 75 4.71 -11.99 -10.94
CA LEU A 75 5.26 -11.25 -12.09
C LEU A 75 4.56 -11.64 -13.40
N LYS A 76 4.29 -12.95 -13.61
CA LYS A 76 3.51 -13.44 -14.75
C LYS A 76 2.12 -12.82 -14.77
N GLN A 77 1.40 -12.79 -13.62
CA GLN A 77 0.07 -12.19 -13.54
C GLN A 77 0.08 -10.68 -13.75
N LEU A 78 1.09 -9.98 -13.22
CA LEU A 78 1.25 -8.54 -13.44
C LEU A 78 1.43 -8.23 -14.94
N LYS A 79 2.24 -9.02 -15.64
CA LYS A 79 2.44 -8.88 -17.09
C LYS A 79 1.14 -9.16 -17.87
N ILE A 80 0.44 -10.26 -17.60
CA ILE A 80 -0.81 -10.63 -18.27
C ILE A 80 -1.87 -9.54 -18.10
N ASN A 81 -1.97 -8.95 -16.91
CA ASN A 81 -2.96 -7.90 -16.63
C ASN A 81 -2.44 -6.48 -16.99
N LYS A 82 -1.25 -6.36 -17.60
CA LYS A 82 -0.62 -5.09 -18.02
C LYS A 82 -0.53 -4.10 -16.84
N ILE A 83 -0.13 -4.58 -15.66
CA ILE A 83 -0.01 -3.75 -14.46
C ILE A 83 1.24 -2.90 -14.53
N SER A 84 1.11 -1.61 -14.30
CA SER A 84 2.21 -0.63 -14.28
C SER A 84 2.42 0.00 -12.91
N LEU A 85 1.45 -0.16 -11.99
CA LEU A 85 1.56 0.31 -10.60
C LEU A 85 1.21 -0.81 -9.63
N ILE A 86 2.03 -0.99 -8.60
CA ILE A 86 1.71 -1.80 -7.43
C ILE A 86 1.54 -0.87 -6.23
N CYS A 87 0.43 -0.99 -5.51
CA CYS A 87 0.21 -0.36 -4.23
C CYS A 87 0.26 -1.41 -3.11
N LEU A 88 1.25 -1.33 -2.22
CA LEU A 88 1.29 -2.14 -1.01
C LEU A 88 0.38 -1.50 0.04
N ALA A 89 -0.65 -2.21 0.48
CA ALA A 89 -1.70 -1.71 1.36
C ALA A 89 -1.91 -2.65 2.56
N GLY A 90 -0.98 -2.61 3.50
CA GLY A 90 -0.92 -3.57 4.61
C GLY A 90 -0.47 -4.95 4.14
N PHE A 91 0.50 -4.99 3.25
CA PHE A 91 1.16 -6.21 2.78
C PHE A 91 2.32 -6.55 3.72
N MET A 92 2.23 -7.71 4.39
CA MET A 92 3.14 -8.10 5.48
C MET A 92 4.31 -8.98 5.03
N LYS A 93 4.59 -9.03 3.73
CA LYS A 93 5.75 -9.74 3.18
C LYS A 93 6.71 -8.75 2.55
N ILE A 94 8.00 -9.05 2.63
CA ILE A 94 9.04 -8.25 1.98
C ILE A 94 9.21 -8.79 0.55
N LEU A 95 9.13 -7.92 -0.43
CA LEU A 95 9.39 -8.27 -1.82
C LEU A 95 10.91 -8.38 -2.04
N SER A 96 11.34 -9.41 -2.74
CA SER A 96 12.78 -9.60 -3.01
C SER A 96 13.35 -8.51 -3.92
N PRO A 97 14.66 -8.22 -3.81
CA PRO A 97 15.33 -7.31 -4.75
C PRO A 97 15.17 -7.73 -6.21
N ASN A 98 15.14 -9.04 -6.47
CA ASN A 98 14.92 -9.60 -7.80
C ASN A 98 13.51 -9.31 -8.33
N PHE A 99 12.46 -9.43 -7.47
CA PHE A 99 11.11 -9.05 -7.85
C PHE A 99 11.02 -7.57 -8.20
N ILE A 100 11.58 -6.70 -7.36
CA ILE A 100 11.56 -5.26 -7.55
C ILE A 100 12.29 -4.88 -8.85
N LYS A 101 13.44 -5.51 -9.13
CA LYS A 101 14.22 -5.29 -10.38
C LYS A 101 13.45 -5.76 -11.62
N LYS A 102 12.73 -6.89 -11.54
CA LYS A 102 11.99 -7.48 -12.67
C LYS A 102 10.68 -6.78 -12.97
N PHE A 103 10.03 -6.20 -11.98
CA PHE A 103 8.83 -5.42 -12.20
C PHE A 103 9.18 -4.05 -12.79
N LYS A 104 8.81 -3.83 -14.05
CA LYS A 104 9.15 -2.61 -14.81
C LYS A 104 8.18 -1.44 -14.60
N GLY A 105 7.48 -1.43 -13.46
CA GLY A 105 6.55 -0.37 -13.07
C GLY A 105 6.92 0.29 -11.75
N ILE A 106 6.00 1.06 -11.23
CA ILE A 106 6.13 1.77 -9.95
C ILE A 106 5.59 0.90 -8.82
N ILE A 107 6.30 0.81 -7.71
CA ILE A 107 5.82 0.18 -6.48
C ILE A 107 5.76 1.24 -5.39
N LEU A 108 4.58 1.47 -4.82
CA LEU A 108 4.34 2.37 -3.72
C LEU A 108 3.96 1.59 -2.46
N ASN A 109 4.39 2.09 -1.30
CA ASN A 109 3.98 1.57 -0.01
C ASN A 109 3.43 2.69 0.87
N ILE A 110 2.41 2.38 1.67
CA ILE A 110 1.97 3.20 2.80
C ILE A 110 2.48 2.58 4.09
N HIS A 111 3.28 3.35 4.84
CA HIS A 111 3.89 2.92 6.09
C HIS A 111 3.37 3.76 7.26
N PRO A 112 2.91 3.13 8.36
CA PRO A 112 2.25 3.83 9.46
C PRO A 112 3.24 4.46 10.46
N SER A 113 4.25 5.16 9.96
CA SER A 113 5.16 6.01 10.74
C SER A 113 5.66 7.20 9.92
N LEU A 114 6.31 8.14 10.58
CA LEU A 114 7.06 9.23 9.94
C LEU A 114 8.47 8.72 9.62
N LEU A 115 8.65 8.09 8.45
CA LEU A 115 9.97 7.63 8.02
C LEU A 115 10.98 8.78 8.01
N PRO A 116 12.26 8.54 8.35
CA PRO A 116 12.91 7.21 8.53
C PRO A 116 12.70 6.56 9.90
N LYS A 117 11.94 7.19 10.83
CA LYS A 117 11.66 6.60 12.15
C LYS A 117 10.72 5.40 12.03
N TYR A 118 10.95 4.40 12.87
CA TYR A 118 10.07 3.23 13.05
C TYR A 118 9.78 2.45 11.76
N LYS A 119 10.83 2.10 11.00
CA LYS A 119 10.74 1.10 9.93
C LYS A 119 10.25 -0.23 10.48
N GLY A 120 9.56 -1.03 9.64
CA GLY A 120 9.06 -2.36 9.99
C GLY A 120 7.80 -2.32 10.83
N LEU A 121 7.65 -3.28 11.73
CA LEU A 121 6.41 -3.53 12.47
C LEU A 121 6.30 -2.73 13.77
N ASN A 122 5.09 -2.79 14.39
CA ASN A 122 4.76 -2.24 15.73
C ASN A 122 5.05 -0.74 15.88
N THR A 123 4.87 0.02 14.80
CA THR A 123 5.21 1.45 14.74
C THR A 123 4.50 2.30 15.80
N HIS A 124 3.21 2.03 16.04
CA HIS A 124 2.40 2.78 17.01
C HIS A 124 2.87 2.52 18.44
N GLU A 125 3.11 1.26 18.81
CA GLU A 125 3.60 0.88 20.12
C GLU A 125 4.98 1.47 20.39
N ARG A 126 5.88 1.41 19.39
CA ARG A 126 7.24 1.96 19.48
C ARG A 126 7.20 3.48 19.64
N ALA A 127 6.33 4.18 18.93
CA ALA A 127 6.18 5.63 19.06
C ALA A 127 5.64 6.03 20.44
N LEU A 128 4.68 5.29 20.98
CA LEU A 128 4.14 5.52 22.33
C LEU A 128 5.18 5.22 23.41
N LYS A 129 5.88 4.09 23.32
CA LYS A 129 6.95 3.69 24.26
C LYS A 129 8.06 4.76 24.32
N ASN A 130 8.42 5.33 23.19
CA ASN A 130 9.43 6.38 23.10
C ASN A 130 8.88 7.78 23.41
N LYS A 131 7.64 7.89 23.91
CA LYS A 131 7.02 9.17 24.31
C LYS A 131 7.10 10.24 23.22
N GLU A 132 6.98 9.84 21.95
CA GLU A 132 7.01 10.78 20.84
C GLU A 132 5.85 11.77 20.91
N LYS A 133 6.09 13.02 20.53
CA LYS A 133 5.02 14.04 20.43
C LYS A 133 4.11 13.83 19.24
N TYR A 134 4.67 13.25 18.18
CA TYR A 134 3.98 13.02 16.90
C TYR A 134 4.31 11.63 16.37
N SER A 135 3.33 11.03 15.73
CA SER A 135 3.45 9.89 14.84
C SER A 135 2.87 10.27 13.48
N GLY A 136 2.57 9.29 12.62
CA GLY A 136 1.95 9.58 11.33
C GLY A 136 2.07 8.43 10.35
N CYS A 137 2.00 8.78 9.07
CA CYS A 137 2.19 7.83 7.98
C CYS A 137 3.00 8.43 6.84
N THR A 138 3.60 7.56 6.05
CA THR A 138 4.46 7.91 4.91
C THR A 138 4.06 7.09 3.70
N VAL A 139 3.87 7.74 2.55
CA VAL A 139 3.87 7.06 1.24
C VAL A 139 5.23 7.25 0.60
N HIS A 140 5.83 6.15 0.16
CA HIS A 140 7.16 6.14 -0.43
C HIS A 140 7.25 5.15 -1.59
N TYR A 141 8.23 5.34 -2.46
CA TYR A 141 8.63 4.35 -3.44
C TYR A 141 9.25 3.15 -2.74
N VAL A 142 9.02 1.95 -3.27
CA VAL A 142 9.66 0.73 -2.74
C VAL A 142 10.96 0.47 -3.47
N ASN A 143 12.00 0.24 -2.69
CA ASN A 143 13.31 -0.23 -3.16
C ASN A 143 13.70 -1.54 -2.44
N SER A 144 14.92 -2.03 -2.67
CA SER A 144 15.41 -3.29 -2.08
C SER A 144 15.66 -3.24 -0.56
N ARG A 145 15.63 -2.05 0.06
CA ARG A 145 15.83 -1.87 1.50
C ARG A 145 14.47 -1.59 2.16
N LEU A 146 14.20 -2.26 3.27
CA LEU A 146 12.93 -2.10 4.00
C LEU A 146 12.67 -0.63 4.36
N ASP A 147 11.50 -0.13 3.98
CA ASP A 147 10.98 1.21 4.27
C ASP A 147 12.01 2.34 4.08
N SER A 148 12.78 2.27 2.98
CA SER A 148 13.92 3.18 2.71
C SER A 148 13.88 3.84 1.34
N GLY A 149 12.81 3.65 0.59
CA GLY A 149 12.66 4.31 -0.70
C GLY A 149 12.33 5.80 -0.57
N LYS A 150 12.48 6.55 -1.67
CA LYS A 150 12.21 7.99 -1.72
C LYS A 150 10.80 8.30 -1.23
N ILE A 151 10.70 9.18 -0.24
CA ILE A 151 9.43 9.65 0.31
C ILE A 151 8.70 10.51 -0.72
N ILE A 152 7.40 10.26 -0.88
CA ILE A 152 6.52 11.05 -1.74
C ILE A 152 5.78 12.08 -0.92
N LEU A 153 5.08 11.61 0.14
CA LEU A 153 4.33 12.45 1.08
C LEU A 153 4.32 11.83 2.47
N GLN A 154 4.16 12.69 3.48
CA GLN A 154 3.96 12.30 4.89
C GLN A 154 2.81 13.08 5.51
N ALA A 155 2.13 12.47 6.47
CA ALA A 155 1.13 13.14 7.30
C ALA A 155 1.47 12.93 8.78
N LYS A 156 1.55 14.04 9.54
CA LYS A 156 1.78 14.04 10.99
C LYS A 156 0.46 13.89 11.75
N VAL A 157 0.49 13.12 12.83
CA VAL A 157 -0.61 12.94 13.78
C VAL A 157 -0.07 13.17 15.19
N LYS A 158 -0.65 14.13 15.92
CA LYS A 158 -0.26 14.41 17.31
C LYS A 158 -0.63 13.21 18.19
N ILE A 159 0.29 12.74 19.02
CA ILE A 159 0.02 11.73 20.05
C ILE A 159 -0.61 12.44 21.26
N LEU A 160 -1.73 11.90 21.75
CA LEU A 160 -2.46 12.43 22.89
C LEU A 160 -2.06 11.69 24.18
N LYS A 161 -2.13 12.36 25.33
CA LYS A 161 -1.74 11.77 26.64
C LYS A 161 -2.41 10.43 26.95
N LYS A 162 -3.67 10.24 26.49
CA LYS A 162 -4.47 9.02 26.74
C LYS A 162 -4.45 8.06 25.55
N ASP A 163 -3.56 8.23 24.56
CA ASP A 163 -3.52 7.33 23.41
C ASP A 163 -3.05 5.93 23.80
N THR A 164 -3.78 4.96 23.31
CA THR A 164 -3.36 3.57 23.19
C THR A 164 -2.85 3.30 21.77
N SER A 165 -2.15 2.19 21.56
CA SER A 165 -1.77 1.76 20.20
C SER A 165 -2.98 1.67 19.26
N SER A 166 -4.12 1.20 19.77
CA SER A 166 -5.37 1.09 19.01
C SER A 166 -5.96 2.44 18.63
N SER A 167 -6.04 3.40 19.58
CA SER A 167 -6.59 4.74 19.32
C SER A 167 -5.72 5.52 18.33
N LEU A 168 -4.40 5.48 18.53
CA LEU A 168 -3.43 6.11 17.63
C LEU A 168 -3.51 5.50 16.22
N LYS A 169 -3.55 4.16 16.11
CA LYS A 169 -3.73 3.44 14.85
C LYS A 169 -4.98 3.89 14.10
N LYS A 170 -6.12 4.02 14.77
CA LYS A 170 -7.37 4.48 14.14
C LYS A 170 -7.25 5.89 13.55
N ARG A 171 -6.56 6.80 14.24
CA ARG A 171 -6.34 8.17 13.76
C ARG A 171 -5.35 8.23 12.62
N ILE A 172 -4.25 7.47 12.70
CA ILE A 172 -3.27 7.37 11.61
C ILE A 172 -3.91 6.77 10.37
N LEU A 173 -4.73 5.72 10.50
CA LEU A 173 -5.42 5.08 9.38
C LEU A 173 -6.29 6.06 8.58
N LYS A 174 -6.98 7.00 9.25
CA LYS A 174 -7.71 8.07 8.55
C LYS A 174 -6.80 8.93 7.69
N GLN A 175 -5.59 9.23 8.18
CA GLN A 175 -4.60 9.98 7.41
C GLN A 175 -3.99 9.15 6.27
N GLU A 176 -3.76 7.85 6.47
CA GLU A 176 -3.29 6.94 5.41
C GLU A 176 -4.24 6.96 4.21
N HIS A 177 -5.55 6.89 4.46
CA HIS A 177 -6.56 6.91 3.40
C HIS A 177 -6.48 8.18 2.54
N LEU A 178 -6.28 9.33 3.16
CA LEU A 178 -6.14 10.61 2.44
C LEU A 178 -4.79 10.71 1.75
N LEU A 179 -3.73 10.36 2.46
CA LEU A 179 -2.36 10.51 2.01
C LEU A 179 -2.06 9.64 0.79
N TYR A 180 -2.55 8.40 0.77
CA TYR A 180 -2.28 7.49 -0.33
C TYR A 180 -2.87 7.99 -1.65
N ARG A 181 -4.12 8.50 -1.62
CA ARG A 181 -4.75 9.13 -2.78
C ARG A 181 -3.96 10.35 -3.27
N LYS A 182 -3.56 11.24 -2.34
CA LYS A 182 -2.75 12.43 -2.65
C LYS A 182 -1.40 12.04 -3.26
N ALA A 183 -0.75 11.01 -2.72
CA ALA A 183 0.54 10.56 -3.20
C ALA A 183 0.44 9.95 -4.61
N ILE A 184 -0.61 9.17 -4.89
CA ILE A 184 -0.87 8.64 -6.24
C ILE A 184 -1.11 9.79 -7.23
N ASN A 185 -1.93 10.76 -6.87
CA ASN A 185 -2.14 11.95 -7.72
C ASN A 185 -0.82 12.68 -7.98
N LYS A 186 0.00 12.88 -6.94
CA LYS A 186 1.32 13.53 -7.09
C LYS A 186 2.25 12.77 -8.03
N VAL A 187 2.21 11.43 -8.03
CA VAL A 187 3.04 10.59 -8.91
C VAL A 187 2.62 10.70 -10.39
N PHE A 188 1.34 10.86 -10.67
CA PHE A 188 0.82 10.79 -12.04
C PHE A 188 0.34 12.12 -12.63
N PHE A 189 0.19 13.17 -11.83
CA PHE A 189 -0.23 14.49 -12.31
C PHE A 189 0.80 15.60 -12.06
N SER A 190 1.87 15.31 -11.28
CA SER A 190 2.99 16.26 -11.11
C SER A 190 4.07 15.92 -12.15
N LEU A 191 3.74 16.18 -13.42
CA LEU A 191 4.68 16.31 -14.54
C LEU A 191 4.74 17.77 -14.94
#